data_6150162767ae03dc478484b352c9add0
#
_entry.id   6150162767ae03dc478484b352c9add0
#
_cell.length_a   1.000
_cell.length_b   1.000
_cell.length_c   1.000
_cell.angle_alpha   90.00
_cell.angle_beta   90.00
_cell.angle_gamma   90.00
#
_symmetry.space_group_name_H-M   'P 1'
#
loop_
_entity.id
_entity.type
_entity.pdbx_description
1 polymer ?
#
loop_
_entity_poly.entity_id
_entity_poly.type
_entity_poly.pdbx_seq_one_letter_code
_entity_poly.pdbx_strand_id
1 'polypeptide(L)'
;MKFLSLQHIAIEDPGTFKDFLLDDGHSLTTIQLDEGENIPSNLDEFDAMLCMGGPMDTHMEQEYPWLVSEKKAIGEYVLNLEKPFLGFCLGCQLLGEVLGGQVVKSNPSEIGVLDIHSQEDIKIDPVFNFLPHTYKALQWHSYEVAGLENNKNVSVLGSSPTTKYQIFGYKKFAYGIQFHLEIRSTTVDDWAVVPEYKNALEQSLGSEALPEMKNAVNAEISTMQEQCKMLYQNFLKILSD
;
A
#
# COMPACT_ATOMS: atom_id res chain seq x y z
N MET A 1 -11.48 7.92 -16.02
CA MET A 1 -11.00 8.54 -14.77
C MET A 1 -9.52 8.83 -14.87
N LYS A 2 -9.04 9.83 -14.11
CA LYS A 2 -7.63 10.24 -14.05
C LYS A 2 -7.05 9.83 -12.70
N PHE A 3 -6.07 8.96 -12.71
CA PHE A 3 -5.36 8.52 -11.50
C PHE A 3 -3.99 9.22 -11.40
N LEU A 4 -3.60 9.57 -10.18
CA LEU A 4 -2.25 10.00 -9.83
C LEU A 4 -1.56 8.87 -9.06
N SER A 5 -0.35 8.48 -9.45
CA SER A 5 0.48 7.54 -8.69
C SER A 5 1.73 8.25 -8.19
N LEU A 6 1.95 8.27 -6.88
CA LEU A 6 3.19 8.68 -6.26
C LEU A 6 4.05 7.43 -6.08
N GLN A 7 5.22 7.43 -6.71
CA GLN A 7 6.11 6.26 -6.80
C GLN A 7 7.50 6.64 -6.29
N HIS A 8 8.10 5.77 -5.50
CA HIS A 8 9.32 6.04 -4.74
C HIS A 8 10.56 5.38 -5.35
N ILE A 9 10.37 4.32 -6.11
CA ILE A 9 11.35 3.67 -6.99
C ILE A 9 10.63 3.02 -8.16
N ALA A 10 11.31 2.93 -9.30
CA ALA A 10 10.70 2.49 -10.56
C ALA A 10 10.06 1.09 -10.53
N ILE A 11 10.58 0.18 -9.72
CA ILE A 11 10.10 -1.21 -9.62
C ILE A 11 8.88 -1.37 -8.71
N GLU A 12 8.52 -0.36 -7.93
CA GLU A 12 7.31 -0.36 -7.09
C GLU A 12 6.17 0.42 -7.76
N ASP A 13 5.84 0.02 -8.98
CA ASP A 13 4.66 0.52 -9.68
C ASP A 13 3.37 -0.15 -9.15
N PRO A 14 2.16 0.35 -9.47
CA PRO A 14 0.92 -0.26 -8.97
C PRO A 14 0.61 -1.67 -9.52
N GLY A 15 1.58 -2.38 -10.06
CA GLY A 15 1.50 -3.79 -10.41
C GLY A 15 0.30 -4.12 -11.29
N THR A 16 -0.40 -5.21 -10.94
CA THR A 16 -1.60 -5.65 -11.66
C THR A 16 -2.77 -4.68 -11.53
N PHE A 17 -2.81 -3.86 -10.47
CA PHE A 17 -3.81 -2.78 -10.34
C PHE A 17 -3.70 -1.77 -11.50
N LYS A 18 -2.47 -1.39 -11.88
CA LYS A 18 -2.18 -0.54 -13.03
C LYS A 18 -2.63 -1.19 -14.34
N ASP A 19 -2.40 -2.50 -14.48
CA ASP A 19 -2.78 -3.22 -15.69
C ASP A 19 -4.31 -3.17 -15.88
N PHE A 20 -5.09 -3.46 -14.85
CA PHE A 20 -6.57 -3.36 -14.89
C PHE A 20 -7.05 -1.93 -15.19
N LEU A 21 -6.41 -0.93 -14.59
CA LEU A 21 -6.74 0.48 -14.79
C LEU A 21 -6.56 0.90 -16.26
N LEU A 22 -5.45 0.51 -16.86
CA LEU A 22 -5.13 0.84 -18.25
C LEU A 22 -6.00 0.06 -19.24
N ASP A 23 -6.29 -1.22 -18.95
CA ASP A 23 -7.16 -2.06 -19.77
C ASP A 23 -8.60 -1.50 -19.83
N ASP A 24 -9.09 -0.91 -18.73
CA ASP A 24 -10.39 -0.23 -18.68
C ASP A 24 -10.38 1.21 -19.29
N GLY A 25 -9.23 1.63 -19.86
CA GLY A 25 -9.10 2.90 -20.57
C GLY A 25 -9.01 4.13 -19.66
N HIS A 26 -8.64 3.95 -18.37
CA HIS A 26 -8.35 5.04 -17.46
C HIS A 26 -6.94 5.59 -17.69
N SER A 27 -6.67 6.83 -17.29
CA SER A 27 -5.34 7.43 -17.37
C SER A 27 -4.63 7.37 -16.02
N LEU A 28 -3.33 7.09 -16.07
CA LEU A 28 -2.44 7.12 -14.90
C LEU A 28 -1.32 8.12 -15.15
N THR A 29 -1.23 9.13 -14.30
CA THR A 29 -0.06 10.02 -14.21
C THR A 29 0.82 9.51 -13.08
N THR A 30 2.03 9.09 -13.39
CA THR A 30 3.02 8.64 -12.39
C THR A 30 4.00 9.76 -12.11
N ILE A 31 4.29 10.02 -10.84
CA ILE A 31 5.33 10.93 -10.36
C ILE A 31 6.42 10.09 -9.74
N GLN A 32 7.62 10.12 -10.34
CA GLN A 32 8.81 9.45 -9.84
C GLN A 32 9.54 10.38 -8.85
N LEU A 33 9.28 10.19 -7.56
CA LEU A 33 9.80 11.07 -6.51
C LEU A 33 11.32 10.93 -6.34
N ASP A 34 11.84 9.72 -6.51
CA ASP A 34 13.28 9.42 -6.48
C ASP A 34 14.05 10.05 -7.65
N GLU A 35 13.40 10.27 -8.79
CA GLU A 35 13.96 10.98 -9.96
C GLU A 35 13.84 12.51 -9.84
N GLY A 36 13.27 13.00 -8.73
CA GLY A 36 13.12 14.44 -8.46
C GLY A 36 11.92 15.10 -9.15
N GLU A 37 10.95 14.33 -9.62
CA GLU A 37 9.72 14.86 -10.18
C GLU A 37 8.88 15.55 -9.09
N ASN A 38 8.20 16.62 -9.47
CA ASN A 38 7.37 17.37 -8.55
C ASN A 38 5.93 16.88 -8.57
N ILE A 39 5.35 16.76 -7.38
CA ILE A 39 3.91 16.48 -7.23
C ILE A 39 3.13 17.68 -7.82
N PRO A 40 2.10 17.44 -8.66
CA PRO A 40 1.27 18.50 -9.23
C PRO A 40 0.66 19.39 -8.16
N SER A 41 0.69 20.72 -8.39
CA SER A 41 0.08 21.68 -7.46
C SER A 41 -1.45 21.65 -7.45
N ASN A 42 -2.08 21.22 -8.55
CA ASN A 42 -3.52 21.02 -8.66
C ASN A 42 -3.86 19.53 -8.52
N LEU A 43 -4.11 19.09 -7.30
CA LEU A 43 -4.50 17.70 -7.03
C LEU A 43 -5.98 17.42 -7.32
N ASP A 44 -6.80 18.47 -7.41
CA ASP A 44 -8.23 18.34 -7.63
C ASP A 44 -8.58 17.81 -9.02
N GLU A 45 -7.66 17.87 -9.98
CA GLU A 45 -7.87 17.32 -11.31
C GLU A 45 -7.86 15.78 -11.40
N PHE A 46 -7.38 15.10 -10.35
CA PHE A 46 -7.33 13.64 -10.30
C PHE A 46 -8.54 13.08 -9.54
N ASP A 47 -9.09 11.99 -10.06
CA ASP A 47 -10.23 11.30 -9.47
C ASP A 47 -9.80 10.39 -8.31
N ALA A 48 -8.59 9.83 -8.36
CA ALA A 48 -8.00 9.03 -7.30
C ALA A 48 -6.48 9.19 -7.22
N MET A 49 -5.93 8.98 -6.02
CA MET A 49 -4.48 8.95 -5.76
C MET A 49 -4.06 7.55 -5.27
N LEU A 50 -3.00 7.02 -5.87
CA LEU A 50 -2.27 5.84 -5.42
C LEU A 50 -0.93 6.31 -4.84
N CYS A 51 -0.56 5.84 -3.67
CA CYS A 51 0.75 6.06 -3.07
C CYS A 51 1.41 4.71 -2.83
N MET A 52 2.53 4.47 -3.49
CA MET A 52 3.11 3.14 -3.58
C MET A 52 4.06 2.81 -2.42
N GLY A 53 4.62 1.61 -2.45
CA GLY A 53 5.68 1.18 -1.56
C GLY A 53 7.04 1.82 -1.88
N GLY A 54 8.03 1.54 -1.04
CA GLY A 54 9.39 2.03 -1.20
C GLY A 54 10.30 1.51 -0.10
N PRO A 55 11.63 1.47 -0.36
CA PRO A 55 12.62 1.01 0.62
C PRO A 55 12.94 2.05 1.70
N MET A 56 12.36 3.26 1.63
CA MET A 56 12.54 4.34 2.59
C MET A 56 11.62 4.15 3.79
N ASP A 57 12.02 4.71 4.94
CA ASP A 57 11.15 4.87 6.10
C ASP A 57 10.55 6.28 6.13
N THR A 58 9.35 6.45 6.67
CA THR A 58 8.62 7.73 6.67
C THR A 58 9.37 8.85 7.39
N HIS A 59 10.28 8.53 8.31
CA HIS A 59 11.08 9.48 9.08
C HIS A 59 12.37 9.93 8.39
N MET A 60 12.73 9.37 7.22
CA MET A 60 13.97 9.67 6.51
C MET A 60 13.88 10.98 5.70
N GLU A 61 13.23 12.00 6.24
CA GLU A 61 12.97 13.29 5.55
C GLU A 61 14.25 14.09 5.24
N GLN A 62 15.33 13.86 5.97
CA GLN A 62 16.61 14.50 5.69
C GLN A 62 17.30 13.89 4.46
N GLU A 63 17.16 12.60 4.27
CA GLU A 63 17.72 11.84 3.15
C GLU A 63 16.83 11.94 1.91
N TYR A 64 15.51 11.90 2.13
CA TYR A 64 14.47 11.99 1.11
C TYR A 64 13.56 13.21 1.36
N PRO A 65 13.99 14.45 1.04
CA PRO A 65 13.23 15.68 1.37
C PRO A 65 11.83 15.74 0.71
N TRP A 66 11.62 14.99 -0.36
CA TRP A 66 10.32 14.87 -1.02
C TRP A 66 9.25 14.21 -0.14
N LEU A 67 9.60 13.40 0.88
CA LEU A 67 8.66 12.85 1.86
C LEU A 67 7.83 13.95 2.55
N VAL A 68 8.44 15.10 2.82
CA VAL A 68 7.73 16.24 3.44
C VAL A 68 6.65 16.80 2.50
N SER A 69 6.97 16.96 1.21
CA SER A 69 6.01 17.45 0.21
C SER A 69 4.92 16.42 -0.07
N GLU A 70 5.26 15.15 -0.04
CA GLU A 70 4.34 14.04 -0.25
C GLU A 70 3.32 13.92 0.89
N LYS A 71 3.75 13.94 2.16
CA LYS A 71 2.85 13.97 3.32
C LYS A 71 1.87 15.15 3.24
N LYS A 72 2.35 16.32 2.80
CA LYS A 72 1.47 17.50 2.59
C LYS A 72 0.46 17.25 1.46
N ALA A 73 0.90 16.65 0.35
CA ALA A 73 0.02 16.33 -0.78
C ALA A 73 -1.05 15.31 -0.39
N ILE A 74 -0.66 14.24 0.34
CA ILE A 74 -1.61 13.26 0.88
C ILE A 74 -2.60 13.94 1.83
N GLY A 75 -2.11 14.80 2.74
CA GLY A 75 -2.96 15.57 3.66
C GLY A 75 -3.96 16.48 2.92
N GLU A 76 -3.50 17.20 1.92
CA GLU A 76 -4.38 18.02 1.08
C GLU A 76 -5.44 17.15 0.36
N TYR A 77 -5.02 16.03 -0.23
CA TYR A 77 -5.89 15.17 -1.00
C TYR A 77 -6.96 14.46 -0.15
N VAL A 78 -6.54 13.91 0.99
CA VAL A 78 -7.40 13.09 1.86
C VAL A 78 -8.20 13.92 2.85
N LEU A 79 -7.59 14.93 3.50
CA LEU A 79 -8.25 15.66 4.59
C LEU A 79 -9.02 16.89 4.11
N ASN A 80 -8.54 17.59 3.05
CA ASN A 80 -9.15 18.82 2.59
C ASN A 80 -10.04 18.59 1.36
N LEU A 81 -9.55 17.86 0.34
CA LEU A 81 -10.33 17.54 -0.86
C LEU A 81 -11.27 16.34 -0.66
N GLU A 82 -11.06 15.52 0.37
CA GLU A 82 -11.83 14.31 0.68
C GLU A 82 -11.98 13.36 -0.52
N LYS A 83 -10.88 13.14 -1.25
CA LYS A 83 -10.85 12.34 -2.47
C LYS A 83 -10.31 10.93 -2.24
N PRO A 84 -10.73 9.96 -3.07
CA PRO A 84 -10.35 8.56 -2.99
C PRO A 84 -8.84 8.33 -3.06
N PHE A 85 -8.33 7.56 -2.11
CA PHE A 85 -6.90 7.31 -1.93
C PHE A 85 -6.64 5.83 -1.59
N LEU A 86 -5.60 5.25 -2.19
CA LEU A 86 -5.03 3.96 -1.79
C LEU A 86 -3.53 4.13 -1.53
N GLY A 87 -3.09 3.80 -0.32
CA GLY A 87 -1.68 3.74 0.05
C GLY A 87 -1.24 2.29 0.25
N PHE A 88 -0.19 1.87 -0.45
CA PHE A 88 0.41 0.54 -0.33
C PHE A 88 1.74 0.63 0.41
N CYS A 89 1.98 -0.22 1.38
CA CYS A 89 3.19 -0.35 2.18
C CYS A 89 3.67 1.01 2.74
N LEU A 90 4.69 1.66 2.15
CA LEU A 90 5.11 3.00 2.55
C LEU A 90 3.96 4.02 2.43
N GLY A 91 3.16 3.95 1.36
CA GLY A 91 1.99 4.80 1.17
C GLY A 91 0.91 4.59 2.26
N CYS A 92 0.75 3.37 2.77
CA CYS A 92 -0.08 3.07 3.93
C CYS A 92 0.45 3.78 5.19
N GLN A 93 1.75 3.74 5.41
CA GLN A 93 2.42 4.36 6.56
C GLN A 93 2.33 5.89 6.50
N LEU A 94 2.54 6.49 5.33
CA LEU A 94 2.39 7.93 5.11
C LEU A 94 0.95 8.40 5.38
N LEU A 95 -0.05 7.65 4.91
CA LEU A 95 -1.45 7.93 5.26
C LEU A 95 -1.68 7.82 6.77
N GLY A 96 -1.11 6.82 7.43
CA GLY A 96 -1.20 6.65 8.88
C GLY A 96 -0.71 7.88 9.65
N GLU A 97 0.45 8.43 9.28
CA GLU A 97 0.98 9.67 9.87
C GLU A 97 0.09 10.89 9.58
N VAL A 98 -0.39 11.03 8.34
CA VAL A 98 -1.31 12.12 7.95
C VAL A 98 -2.60 12.09 8.77
N LEU A 99 -3.08 10.92 9.15
CA LEU A 99 -4.27 10.74 9.98
C LEU A 99 -4.01 10.90 11.49
N GLY A 100 -2.78 11.25 11.89
CA GLY A 100 -2.39 11.51 13.27
C GLY A 100 -1.86 10.29 14.02
N GLY A 101 -1.57 9.20 13.32
CA GLY A 101 -0.87 8.03 13.84
C GLY A 101 0.65 8.22 13.87
N GLN A 102 1.33 7.14 14.14
CA GLN A 102 2.79 7.05 14.16
C GLN A 102 3.23 5.82 13.35
N VAL A 103 4.41 5.88 12.78
CA VAL A 103 5.06 4.72 12.17
C VAL A 103 6.14 4.23 13.13
N VAL A 104 6.01 2.98 13.53
CA VAL A 104 6.88 2.33 14.52
C VAL A 104 7.51 1.09 13.93
N LYS A 105 8.67 0.68 14.47
CA LYS A 105 9.33 -0.54 14.03
C LYS A 105 8.52 -1.77 14.44
N SER A 106 8.19 -2.62 13.47
CA SER A 106 7.55 -3.92 13.71
C SER A 106 8.51 -4.88 14.42
N ASN A 107 7.99 -5.67 15.32
CA ASN A 107 8.81 -6.68 16.01
C ASN A 107 8.00 -7.98 16.23
N PRO A 108 8.27 -9.02 15.43
CA PRO A 108 9.23 -9.10 14.31
C PRO A 108 8.78 -8.31 13.07
N SER A 109 9.72 -8.07 12.12
CA SER A 109 9.37 -7.66 10.75
C SER A 109 8.50 -8.72 10.09
N GLU A 110 7.56 -8.31 9.27
CA GLU A 110 6.73 -9.24 8.49
C GLU A 110 7.24 -9.30 7.06
N ILE A 111 7.88 -10.43 6.74
CA ILE A 111 8.45 -10.73 5.40
C ILE A 111 8.06 -12.14 5.04
N GLY A 112 7.35 -12.32 3.92
CA GLY A 112 6.83 -13.61 3.47
C GLY A 112 5.41 -13.54 2.92
N VAL A 113 4.87 -14.68 2.56
CA VAL A 113 3.45 -14.85 2.25
C VAL A 113 2.75 -15.24 3.55
N LEU A 114 2.14 -14.26 4.22
CA LEU A 114 1.61 -14.42 5.57
C LEU A 114 0.08 -14.29 5.61
N ASP A 115 -0.51 -14.84 6.67
CA ASP A 115 -1.96 -14.78 6.89
C ASP A 115 -2.38 -13.40 7.43
N ILE A 116 -3.41 -12.84 6.81
CA ILE A 116 -4.10 -11.64 7.25
C ILE A 116 -5.49 -12.04 7.73
N HIS A 117 -5.94 -11.42 8.82
CA HIS A 117 -7.25 -11.66 9.43
C HIS A 117 -8.15 -10.45 9.25
N SER A 118 -9.25 -10.65 8.53
CA SER A 118 -10.30 -9.64 8.36
C SER A 118 -10.96 -9.30 9.70
N GLN A 119 -11.19 -8.01 9.95
CA GLN A 119 -11.92 -7.52 11.10
C GLN A 119 -13.42 -7.39 10.80
N GLU A 120 -14.28 -7.29 11.84
CA GLU A 120 -15.74 -7.24 11.62
C GLU A 120 -16.18 -6.11 10.70
N ASP A 121 -15.56 -4.93 10.78
CA ASP A 121 -15.90 -3.75 9.98
C ASP A 121 -15.70 -3.96 8.47
N ILE A 122 -14.91 -4.97 8.07
CA ILE A 122 -14.66 -5.26 6.65
C ILE A 122 -15.93 -5.68 5.92
N LYS A 123 -16.88 -6.31 6.62
CA LYS A 123 -18.12 -6.83 6.03
C LYS A 123 -19.04 -5.72 5.47
N ILE A 124 -18.93 -4.52 6.02
CA ILE A 124 -19.71 -3.34 5.62
C ILE A 124 -18.88 -2.30 4.87
N ASP A 125 -17.61 -2.62 4.59
CA ASP A 125 -16.72 -1.75 3.85
C ASP A 125 -17.00 -1.87 2.35
N PRO A 126 -17.16 -0.76 1.61
CA PRO A 126 -17.50 -0.81 0.19
C PRO A 126 -16.37 -1.38 -0.69
N VAL A 127 -15.12 -1.29 -0.23
CA VAL A 127 -13.94 -1.67 -1.01
C VAL A 127 -13.46 -3.07 -0.67
N PHE A 128 -13.42 -3.46 0.60
CA PHE A 128 -12.77 -4.68 1.08
C PHE A 128 -13.73 -5.81 1.50
N ASN A 129 -15.05 -5.65 1.40
CA ASN A 129 -16.04 -6.65 1.84
C ASN A 129 -15.97 -8.01 1.13
N PHE A 130 -15.18 -8.12 0.07
CA PHE A 130 -14.94 -9.36 -0.67
C PHE A 130 -13.90 -10.29 -0.01
N LEU A 131 -13.06 -9.75 0.88
CA LEU A 131 -11.98 -10.54 1.48
C LEU A 131 -12.55 -11.58 2.47
N PRO A 132 -12.05 -12.82 2.44
CA PRO A 132 -12.45 -13.85 3.39
C PRO A 132 -11.92 -13.53 4.80
N HIS A 133 -12.35 -14.31 5.80
CA HIS A 133 -11.92 -14.12 7.19
C HIS A 133 -10.41 -14.22 7.36
N THR A 134 -9.77 -15.12 6.60
CA THR A 134 -8.31 -15.27 6.57
C THR A 134 -7.88 -15.44 5.13
N TYR A 135 -6.84 -14.75 4.74
CA TYR A 135 -6.25 -14.79 3.40
C TYR A 135 -4.76 -14.52 3.47
N LYS A 136 -4.05 -14.94 2.42
CA LYS A 136 -2.60 -14.74 2.30
C LYS A 136 -2.27 -13.51 1.48
N ALA A 137 -1.22 -12.79 1.88
CA ALA A 137 -0.69 -11.66 1.15
C ALA A 137 0.83 -11.61 1.24
N LEU A 138 1.47 -11.01 0.25
CA LEU A 138 2.90 -10.75 0.31
C LEU A 138 3.18 -9.60 1.28
N GLN A 139 3.96 -9.90 2.31
CA GLN A 139 4.46 -8.94 3.27
C GLN A 139 5.95 -8.69 3.02
N TRP A 140 6.36 -7.41 3.07
CA TRP A 140 7.78 -7.04 3.01
C TRP A 140 8.00 -5.71 3.72
N HIS A 141 7.74 -5.70 5.04
CA HIS A 141 7.87 -4.48 5.82
C HIS A 141 8.51 -4.72 7.19
N SER A 142 9.24 -3.70 7.66
CA SER A 142 9.88 -3.65 8.98
C SER A 142 9.29 -2.55 9.88
N TYR A 143 8.35 -1.78 9.37
CA TYR A 143 7.63 -0.74 10.11
C TYR A 143 6.13 -0.90 9.91
N GLU A 144 5.36 -0.40 10.86
CA GLU A 144 3.90 -0.47 10.87
C GLU A 144 3.27 0.81 11.40
N VAL A 145 2.01 1.02 11.06
CA VAL A 145 1.19 2.12 11.61
C VAL A 145 0.73 1.78 13.01
N ALA A 146 0.75 2.76 13.91
CA ALA A 146 0.23 2.69 15.27
C ALA A 146 -0.46 3.99 15.67
N GLY A 147 -1.21 3.99 16.77
CA GLY A 147 -1.73 5.20 17.41
C GLY A 147 -2.95 5.83 16.75
N LEU A 148 -3.68 5.12 15.89
CA LEU A 148 -4.91 5.63 15.25
C LEU A 148 -6.20 5.37 16.06
N GLU A 149 -6.11 4.80 17.28
CA GLU A 149 -7.26 4.40 18.08
C GLU A 149 -8.19 5.55 18.45
N ASN A 150 -7.67 6.76 18.55
CA ASN A 150 -8.42 7.95 18.89
C ASN A 150 -9.07 8.65 17.68
N ASN A 151 -8.72 8.26 16.46
CA ASN A 151 -9.32 8.80 15.25
C ASN A 151 -10.62 8.04 14.92
N LYS A 152 -11.77 8.60 15.31
CA LYS A 152 -13.09 7.98 15.15
C LYS A 152 -13.51 7.75 13.69
N ASN A 153 -12.81 8.36 12.74
CA ASN A 153 -13.06 8.20 11.31
C ASN A 153 -12.24 7.05 10.70
N VAL A 154 -11.39 6.40 11.50
CA VAL A 154 -10.58 5.26 11.06
C VAL A 154 -11.21 3.96 11.54
N SER A 155 -11.42 3.03 10.61
CA SER A 155 -11.82 1.65 10.87
C SER A 155 -10.66 0.72 10.58
N VAL A 156 -10.41 -0.26 11.46
CA VAL A 156 -9.46 -1.35 11.22
C VAL A 156 -10.19 -2.44 10.46
N LEU A 157 -9.72 -2.76 9.25
CA LEU A 157 -10.35 -3.72 8.35
C LEU A 157 -9.62 -5.06 8.29
N GLY A 158 -8.30 -5.05 8.51
CA GLY A 158 -7.47 -6.25 8.53
C GLY A 158 -6.31 -6.11 9.50
N SER A 159 -5.90 -7.22 10.10
CA SER A 159 -4.75 -7.32 11.00
C SER A 159 -3.98 -8.62 10.80
N SER A 160 -2.74 -8.66 11.29
CA SER A 160 -1.97 -9.88 11.51
C SER A 160 -1.72 -10.06 13.01
N PRO A 161 -1.08 -11.14 13.47
CA PRO A 161 -0.70 -11.30 14.87
C PRO A 161 0.23 -10.20 15.41
N THR A 162 1.00 -9.56 14.55
CA THR A 162 2.00 -8.55 14.91
C THR A 162 1.60 -7.13 14.51
N THR A 163 0.88 -6.96 13.40
CA THR A 163 0.49 -5.65 12.85
C THR A 163 -1.02 -5.45 12.93
N LYS A 164 -1.45 -4.48 13.71
CA LYS A 164 -2.86 -4.15 13.90
C LYS A 164 -3.49 -3.54 12.64
N TYR A 165 -2.78 -2.66 11.98
CA TYR A 165 -3.28 -1.88 10.84
C TYR A 165 -2.77 -2.44 9.50
N GLN A 166 -3.06 -3.72 9.24
CA GLN A 166 -2.76 -4.34 7.94
C GLN A 166 -3.64 -3.76 6.81
N ILE A 167 -4.91 -3.48 7.13
CA ILE A 167 -5.78 -2.63 6.32
C ILE A 167 -6.51 -1.70 7.29
N PHE A 168 -6.54 -0.43 6.97
CA PHE A 168 -7.43 0.53 7.61
C PHE A 168 -8.08 1.45 6.60
N GLY A 169 -9.30 1.88 6.89
CA GLY A 169 -10.06 2.82 6.08
C GLY A 169 -10.33 4.12 6.85
N TYR A 170 -10.25 5.25 6.17
CA TYR A 170 -10.66 6.56 6.65
C TYR A 170 -11.88 7.02 5.88
N LYS A 171 -13.01 7.23 6.58
CA LYS A 171 -14.30 7.70 6.03
C LYS A 171 -14.78 6.90 4.78
N LYS A 172 -14.31 5.67 4.58
CA LYS A 172 -14.66 4.77 3.46
C LYS A 172 -14.25 5.27 2.05
N PHE A 173 -13.29 6.18 1.95
CA PHE A 173 -12.75 6.61 0.67
C PHE A 173 -11.20 6.63 0.62
N ALA A 174 -10.51 6.67 1.76
CA ALA A 174 -9.07 6.57 1.79
C ALA A 174 -8.63 5.35 2.60
N TYR A 175 -7.72 4.56 2.05
CA TYR A 175 -7.31 3.28 2.60
C TYR A 175 -5.79 3.13 2.65
N GLY A 176 -5.29 2.60 3.76
CA GLY A 176 -3.93 2.11 3.90
C GLY A 176 -3.91 0.58 3.88
N ILE A 177 -3.03 0.01 3.06
CA ILE A 177 -2.81 -1.43 2.86
C ILE A 177 -1.33 -1.68 3.11
N GLN A 178 -0.98 -2.40 4.18
CA GLN A 178 0.42 -2.62 4.55
C GLN A 178 1.09 -3.69 3.69
N PHE A 179 0.33 -4.68 3.23
CA PHE A 179 0.78 -5.79 2.40
C PHE A 179 0.56 -5.51 0.90
N HIS A 180 0.90 -6.49 0.05
CA HIS A 180 0.83 -6.37 -1.40
C HIS A 180 -0.04 -7.49 -1.99
N LEU A 181 -1.05 -7.11 -2.78
CA LEU A 181 -1.87 -7.96 -3.65
C LEU A 181 -1.65 -7.64 -5.13
N GLU A 182 -1.15 -6.44 -5.42
CA GLU A 182 -0.95 -5.88 -6.76
C GLU A 182 0.23 -6.48 -7.52
N ILE A 183 0.87 -7.49 -6.93
CA ILE A 183 2.12 -8.09 -7.40
C ILE A 183 2.01 -8.81 -8.75
N ARG A 184 3.12 -8.81 -9.47
CA ARG A 184 3.36 -9.65 -10.66
C ARG A 184 4.27 -10.84 -10.34
N SER A 185 4.38 -11.79 -11.23
CA SER A 185 5.27 -12.95 -11.07
C SER A 185 6.76 -12.58 -10.96
N THR A 186 7.16 -11.40 -11.44
CA THR A 186 8.54 -10.89 -11.36
C THR A 186 8.81 -10.10 -10.10
N THR A 187 7.79 -9.66 -9.35
CA THR A 187 7.91 -8.71 -8.23
C THR A 187 8.98 -9.12 -7.22
N VAL A 188 9.00 -10.41 -6.82
CA VAL A 188 10.00 -10.88 -5.82
C VAL A 188 11.43 -10.79 -6.37
N ASP A 189 11.63 -11.08 -7.65
CA ASP A 189 12.95 -10.95 -8.30
C ASP A 189 13.36 -9.49 -8.41
N ASP A 190 12.43 -8.62 -8.81
CA ASP A 190 12.67 -7.19 -8.98
C ASP A 190 13.00 -6.52 -7.64
N TRP A 191 12.30 -6.90 -6.56
CA TRP A 191 12.57 -6.36 -5.22
C TRP A 191 13.85 -6.92 -4.60
N ALA A 192 14.16 -8.19 -4.82
CA ALA A 192 15.35 -8.83 -4.26
C ALA A 192 16.69 -8.24 -4.74
N VAL A 193 16.70 -7.42 -5.81
CA VAL A 193 17.91 -6.70 -6.25
C VAL A 193 18.12 -5.37 -5.51
N VAL A 194 17.09 -4.86 -4.80
CA VAL A 194 17.19 -3.67 -3.97
C VAL A 194 17.90 -4.04 -2.66
N PRO A 195 18.99 -3.36 -2.29
CA PRO A 195 19.80 -3.73 -1.13
C PRO A 195 19.01 -3.78 0.17
N GLU A 196 18.11 -2.82 0.40
CA GLU A 196 17.28 -2.70 1.60
C GLU A 196 16.34 -3.91 1.73
N TYR A 197 15.68 -4.29 0.64
CA TYR A 197 14.75 -5.43 0.62
C TYR A 197 15.49 -6.76 0.76
N LYS A 198 16.62 -6.91 0.06
CA LYS A 198 17.46 -8.09 0.19
C LYS A 198 17.94 -8.27 1.63
N ASN A 199 18.48 -7.19 2.23
CA ASN A 199 18.95 -7.23 3.61
C ASN A 199 17.83 -7.58 4.59
N ALA A 200 16.64 -7.01 4.42
CA ALA A 200 15.47 -7.31 5.26
C ALA A 200 15.06 -8.78 5.13
N LEU A 201 15.02 -9.32 3.92
CA LEU A 201 14.74 -10.73 3.65
C LEU A 201 15.74 -11.66 4.33
N GLU A 202 17.05 -11.42 4.11
CA GLU A 202 18.12 -12.25 4.65
C GLU A 202 18.20 -12.19 6.18
N GLN A 203 17.97 -11.02 6.78
CA GLN A 203 17.93 -10.86 8.24
C GLN A 203 16.74 -11.57 8.88
N SER A 204 15.60 -11.59 8.21
CA SER A 204 14.36 -12.18 8.75
C SER A 204 14.28 -13.68 8.54
N LEU A 205 14.71 -14.18 7.39
CA LEU A 205 14.48 -15.56 6.95
C LEU A 205 15.77 -16.33 6.57
N GLY A 206 16.93 -15.65 6.60
CA GLY A 206 18.22 -16.23 6.24
C GLY A 206 18.61 -16.05 4.77
N SER A 207 19.87 -16.29 4.45
CA SER A 207 20.46 -16.04 3.12
C SER A 207 19.85 -16.87 1.98
N GLU A 208 19.23 -17.99 2.30
CA GLU A 208 18.61 -18.90 1.32
C GLU A 208 17.10 -18.67 1.16
N ALA A 209 16.55 -17.62 1.74
CA ALA A 209 15.10 -17.37 1.79
C ALA A 209 14.47 -16.99 0.44
N LEU A 210 15.23 -16.44 -0.51
CA LEU A 210 14.69 -15.96 -1.79
C LEU A 210 13.99 -17.06 -2.60
N PRO A 211 14.56 -18.27 -2.79
CA PRO A 211 13.84 -19.35 -3.48
C PRO A 211 12.56 -19.77 -2.77
N GLU A 212 12.54 -19.81 -1.44
CA GLU A 212 11.35 -20.15 -0.67
C GLU A 212 10.26 -19.08 -0.80
N MET A 213 10.64 -17.80 -0.73
CA MET A 213 9.74 -16.67 -0.97
C MET A 213 9.10 -16.75 -2.35
N LYS A 214 9.90 -16.99 -3.40
CA LYS A 214 9.40 -17.15 -4.78
C LYS A 214 8.40 -18.30 -4.89
N ASN A 215 8.70 -19.45 -4.29
CA ASN A 215 7.80 -20.60 -4.29
C ASN A 215 6.49 -20.28 -3.56
N ALA A 216 6.54 -19.61 -2.41
CA ALA A 216 5.37 -19.21 -1.65
C ALA A 216 4.49 -18.22 -2.43
N VAL A 217 5.11 -17.21 -3.06
CA VAL A 217 4.38 -16.25 -3.91
C VAL A 217 3.76 -16.96 -5.11
N ASN A 218 4.50 -17.81 -5.82
CA ASN A 218 3.98 -18.53 -6.98
C ASN A 218 2.79 -19.45 -6.64
N ALA A 219 2.74 -19.99 -5.43
CA ALA A 219 1.62 -20.80 -4.98
C ALA A 219 0.33 -20.00 -4.77
N GLU A 220 0.42 -18.72 -4.42
CA GLU A 220 -0.71 -17.87 -4.04
C GLU A 220 -0.99 -16.72 -5.01
N ILE A 221 -0.13 -16.50 -6.01
CA ILE A 221 -0.17 -15.32 -6.87
C ILE A 221 -1.51 -15.15 -7.61
N SER A 222 -2.10 -16.23 -8.09
CA SER A 222 -3.39 -16.16 -8.79
C SER A 222 -4.49 -15.66 -7.85
N THR A 223 -4.50 -16.13 -6.60
CA THR A 223 -5.46 -15.67 -5.58
C THR A 223 -5.24 -14.20 -5.24
N MET A 224 -3.98 -13.77 -5.05
CA MET A 224 -3.66 -12.35 -4.77
C MET A 224 -4.08 -11.44 -5.94
N GLN A 225 -3.83 -11.86 -7.17
CA GLN A 225 -4.21 -11.08 -8.36
C GLN A 225 -5.74 -11.00 -8.54
N GLU A 226 -6.47 -12.07 -8.24
CA GLU A 226 -7.95 -12.05 -8.22
C GLU A 226 -8.45 -11.08 -7.13
N GLN A 227 -7.86 -11.11 -5.96
CA GLN A 227 -8.18 -10.18 -4.87
C GLN A 227 -7.83 -8.74 -5.24
N CYS A 228 -6.69 -8.49 -5.89
CA CYS A 228 -6.32 -7.18 -6.43
C CYS A 228 -7.35 -6.69 -7.47
N LYS A 229 -7.83 -7.57 -8.34
CA LYS A 229 -8.88 -7.23 -9.31
C LYS A 229 -10.19 -6.83 -8.62
N MET A 230 -10.59 -7.55 -7.57
CA MET A 230 -11.79 -7.21 -6.80
C MET A 230 -11.62 -5.88 -6.04
N LEU A 231 -10.43 -5.65 -5.46
CA LEU A 231 -10.06 -4.37 -4.87
C LEU A 231 -10.22 -3.23 -5.88
N TYR A 232 -9.61 -3.36 -7.05
CA TYR A 232 -9.71 -2.39 -8.14
C TYR A 232 -11.18 -2.10 -8.51
N GLN A 233 -11.97 -3.16 -8.76
CA GLN A 233 -13.37 -3.02 -9.18
C GLN A 233 -14.24 -2.34 -8.11
N ASN A 234 -14.01 -2.65 -6.83
CA ASN A 234 -14.75 -2.04 -5.74
C ASN A 234 -14.31 -0.59 -5.50
N PHE A 235 -13.00 -0.32 -5.63
CA PHE A 235 -12.48 1.03 -5.54
C PHE A 235 -13.04 1.94 -6.63
N LEU A 236 -13.20 1.45 -7.88
CA LEU A 236 -13.87 2.21 -8.95
C LEU A 236 -15.32 2.58 -8.62
N LYS A 237 -16.04 1.74 -7.87
CA LYS A 237 -17.44 2.05 -7.51
C LYS A 237 -17.53 3.27 -6.62
N ILE A 238 -16.64 3.42 -5.63
CA ILE A 238 -16.65 4.60 -4.76
C ILE A 238 -16.17 5.88 -5.46
N LEU A 239 -15.54 5.78 -6.64
CA LEU A 239 -15.19 6.92 -7.47
C LEU A 239 -16.38 7.42 -8.32
N SER A 240 -17.41 6.61 -8.45
CA SER A 240 -18.57 6.88 -9.32
C SER A 240 -19.79 7.38 -8.55
N ASP A 241 -19.77 7.29 -7.21
CA ASP A 241 -20.83 7.76 -6.31
C ASP A 241 -20.61 9.21 -5.89
#